data_c1043eba6ee7893ee844aac376ab20f8
#
_entry.id   c1043eba6ee7893ee844aac376ab20f8
#
_cell.length_a   1.000
_cell.length_b   1.000
_cell.length_c   1.000
_cell.angle_alpha   90.00
_cell.angle_beta   90.00
_cell.angle_gamma   90.00
#
_symmetry.space_group_name_H-M   'P 1'
#
loop_
_entity.id
_entity.type
_entity.pdbx_description
1 polymer ?
#
loop_
_entity_poly.entity_id
_entity_poly.type
_entity_poly.pdbx_seq_one_letter_code
_entity_poly.pdbx_strand_id
1 'polypeptide(L)'
;MEYRREPARRRWMLAEHSEPGCRQIQVVAGPQDDCFTGKGLEDFFHGTYKVTGDSDRMGYRLTGPCPEHVADGNIISDGIVMGSIQVPTSGQPIVMMADCQSIGGYTKIATVITADLPAIGQCKAGDEIRFIPVDIMQAQQAYADYYREMEMLKAKFETTGAAASSAQIVSGKGGRDFLSGEGGGTQLGSHGQLERSQGKTVMENSPEIQ
;
A
#
# COMPACT_ATOMS: atom_id res chain seq x y z
N MET A 1 20.03 29.84 11.30
CA MET A 1 19.34 29.41 10.06
C MET A 1 18.16 28.55 10.46
N GLU A 2 16.99 29.14 10.55
CA GLU A 2 15.77 28.37 10.82
C GLU A 2 15.41 27.59 9.56
N TYR A 3 15.56 26.28 9.60
CA TYR A 3 15.05 25.38 8.60
C TYR A 3 13.52 25.41 8.71
N ARG A 4 12.86 26.32 8.03
CA ARG A 4 11.41 26.27 7.87
C ARG A 4 11.06 25.05 7.02
N ARG A 5 10.99 23.91 7.69
CA ARG A 5 10.15 22.84 7.18
C ARG A 5 8.73 23.37 7.20
N GLU A 6 8.09 23.48 6.07
CA GLU A 6 6.64 23.63 6.05
C GLU A 6 6.01 22.30 6.41
N PRO A 7 5.58 22.09 7.65
CA PRO A 7 5.02 20.80 8.07
C PRO A 7 3.57 20.65 7.61
N ALA A 8 2.96 21.69 7.03
CA ALA A 8 1.54 21.74 6.73
C ALA A 8 1.07 20.67 5.72
N ARG A 9 1.91 20.30 4.74
CA ARG A 9 1.47 19.38 3.66
C ARG A 9 1.45 17.92 4.06
N ARG A 10 2.43 17.46 4.85
CA ARG A 10 2.40 16.09 5.41
C ARG A 10 1.26 15.90 6.41
N ARG A 11 0.93 16.97 7.15
CA ARG A 11 -0.14 16.93 8.14
C ARG A 11 -1.52 16.86 7.48
N TRP A 12 -1.68 17.42 6.29
CA TRP A 12 -2.94 17.41 5.54
C TRP A 12 -3.31 15.99 5.06
N MET A 13 -2.37 15.29 4.46
CA MET A 13 -2.57 13.89 4.03
C MET A 13 -2.82 12.92 5.19
N LEU A 14 -2.27 13.20 6.38
CA LEU A 14 -2.47 12.38 7.58
C LEU A 14 -3.79 12.69 8.30
N ALA A 15 -4.35 13.90 8.16
CA ALA A 15 -5.58 14.28 8.84
C ALA A 15 -6.83 13.66 8.20
N GLU A 16 -6.85 13.47 6.90
CA GLU A 16 -7.98 12.85 6.18
C GLU A 16 -8.13 11.36 6.46
N HIS A 17 -7.08 10.70 6.96
CA HIS A 17 -7.05 9.25 7.20
C HIS A 17 -7.17 8.86 8.68
N SER A 18 -7.36 9.81 9.58
CA SER A 18 -7.37 9.56 11.02
C SER A 18 -8.70 9.84 11.71
N GLU A 19 -9.80 9.83 10.99
CA GLU A 19 -11.12 9.93 11.62
C GLU A 19 -11.33 8.74 12.57
N PRO A 20 -11.60 9.02 13.87
CA PRO A 20 -11.96 7.97 14.80
C PRO A 20 -13.37 7.48 14.43
N GLY A 21 -13.44 6.25 13.92
CA GLY A 21 -14.70 5.65 13.53
C GLY A 21 -14.51 4.35 12.76
N CYS A 22 -15.60 3.68 12.47
CA CYS A 22 -15.60 2.50 11.62
C CYS A 22 -15.29 2.91 10.18
N ARG A 23 -14.15 2.42 9.62
CA ARG A 23 -13.76 2.71 8.23
C ARG A 23 -14.64 1.93 7.27
N GLN A 24 -15.16 2.61 6.28
CA GLN A 24 -15.85 1.98 5.17
C GLN A 24 -14.84 1.63 4.08
N ILE A 25 -14.81 0.35 3.69
CA ILE A 25 -13.90 -0.19 2.68
C ILE A 25 -14.74 -0.77 1.55
N GLN A 26 -14.61 -0.23 0.36
CA GLN A 26 -15.35 -0.69 -0.81
C GLN A 26 -14.74 -1.98 -1.35
N VAL A 27 -15.61 -2.91 -1.72
CA VAL A 27 -15.23 -4.23 -2.22
C VAL A 27 -16.10 -4.64 -3.40
N VAL A 28 -15.52 -5.39 -4.33
CA VAL A 28 -16.27 -6.13 -5.36
C VAL A 28 -16.47 -7.58 -4.89
N ALA A 29 -17.56 -8.21 -5.31
CA ALA A 29 -17.81 -9.63 -5.02
C ALA A 29 -16.63 -10.49 -5.49
N GLY A 30 -16.28 -11.50 -4.70
CA GLY A 30 -15.18 -12.41 -4.98
C GLY A 30 -15.56 -13.49 -6.01
N PRO A 31 -14.56 -14.20 -6.54
CA PRO A 31 -14.80 -15.26 -7.53
C PRO A 31 -15.45 -16.52 -6.93
N GLN A 32 -15.55 -16.61 -5.60
CA GLN A 32 -16.19 -17.71 -4.87
C GLN A 32 -17.28 -17.20 -3.92
N ASP A 33 -17.99 -16.14 -4.28
CA ASP A 33 -19.15 -15.66 -3.51
C ASP A 33 -20.29 -16.68 -3.45
N ASP A 34 -20.40 -17.55 -4.46
CA ASP A 34 -21.33 -18.70 -4.52
C ASP A 34 -21.02 -19.80 -3.49
N CYS A 35 -19.81 -19.80 -2.91
CA CYS A 35 -19.44 -20.71 -1.82
C CYS A 35 -20.00 -20.31 -0.45
N PHE A 36 -20.68 -19.16 -0.35
CA PHE A 36 -21.27 -18.67 0.88
C PHE A 36 -22.81 -18.72 0.83
N THR A 37 -23.42 -18.93 1.99
CA THR A 37 -24.89 -18.86 2.07
C THR A 37 -25.34 -17.41 1.89
N GLY A 38 -26.61 -17.18 1.48
CA GLY A 38 -27.17 -15.83 1.42
C GLY A 38 -27.05 -15.09 2.74
N LYS A 39 -27.25 -15.79 3.87
CA LYS A 39 -27.02 -15.24 5.22
C LYS A 39 -25.55 -14.90 5.47
N GLY A 40 -24.63 -15.78 5.03
CA GLY A 40 -23.18 -15.52 5.15
C GLY A 40 -22.74 -14.25 4.42
N LEU A 41 -23.26 -14.01 3.22
CA LEU A 41 -23.02 -12.77 2.46
C LEU A 41 -23.64 -11.56 3.17
N GLU A 42 -24.87 -11.69 3.68
CA GLU A 42 -25.53 -10.63 4.43
C GLU A 42 -24.77 -10.27 5.71
N ASP A 43 -24.36 -11.27 6.49
CA ASP A 43 -23.54 -11.10 7.69
C ASP A 43 -22.19 -10.41 7.36
N PHE A 44 -21.61 -10.74 6.21
CA PHE A 44 -20.34 -10.12 5.76
C PHE A 44 -20.50 -8.63 5.44
N PHE A 45 -21.48 -8.25 4.64
CA PHE A 45 -21.65 -6.86 4.20
C PHE A 45 -22.26 -5.94 5.25
N HIS A 46 -23.07 -6.47 6.19
CA HIS A 46 -23.66 -5.68 7.27
C HIS A 46 -22.81 -5.70 8.55
N GLY A 47 -21.85 -6.60 8.62
CA GLY A 47 -20.98 -6.77 9.77
C GLY A 47 -20.00 -5.63 9.98
N THR A 48 -19.59 -5.45 11.23
CA THR A 48 -18.43 -4.64 11.60
C THR A 48 -17.31 -5.57 12.03
N TYR A 49 -16.14 -5.37 11.46
CA TYR A 49 -14.95 -6.16 11.72
C TYR A 49 -13.89 -5.33 12.44
N LYS A 50 -13.14 -5.98 13.31
CA LYS A 50 -12.02 -5.35 14.02
C LYS A 50 -10.71 -5.98 13.58
N VAL A 51 -9.72 -5.14 13.28
CA VAL A 51 -8.35 -5.58 12.94
C VAL A 51 -7.68 -6.15 14.18
N THR A 52 -7.11 -7.34 14.07
CA THR A 52 -6.44 -8.02 15.19
C THR A 52 -4.98 -7.63 15.32
N GLY A 53 -4.37 -7.94 16.47
CA GLY A 53 -2.93 -7.76 16.71
C GLY A 53 -2.02 -8.68 15.87
N ASP A 54 -2.59 -9.76 15.30
CA ASP A 54 -1.87 -10.72 14.45
C ASP A 54 -1.86 -10.31 12.97
N SER A 55 -2.24 -9.07 12.68
CA SER A 55 -2.23 -8.49 11.34
C SER A 55 -0.84 -8.01 10.97
N ASP A 56 -0.41 -8.35 9.75
CA ASP A 56 0.91 -8.02 9.21
C ASP A 56 0.84 -7.68 7.71
N ARG A 57 2.00 -7.58 7.05
CA ARG A 57 2.10 -7.30 5.61
C ARG A 57 1.60 -8.44 4.72
N MET A 58 1.46 -9.66 5.23
CA MET A 58 0.88 -10.79 4.50
C MET A 58 -0.65 -10.73 4.46
N GLY A 59 -1.27 -10.35 5.60
CA GLY A 59 -2.71 -10.28 5.70
C GLY A 59 -3.21 -9.65 7.00
N TYR A 60 -4.29 -8.89 6.86
CA TYR A 60 -5.00 -8.31 8.00
C TYR A 60 -6.07 -9.29 8.46
N ARG A 61 -5.83 -9.88 9.62
CA ARG A 61 -6.77 -10.80 10.27
C ARG A 61 -7.83 -10.02 11.00
N LEU A 62 -9.08 -10.40 10.76
CA LEU A 62 -10.23 -9.67 11.27
C LEU A 62 -11.00 -10.54 12.26
N THR A 63 -11.58 -9.91 13.27
CA THR A 63 -12.59 -10.52 14.13
C THR A 63 -13.92 -9.81 13.92
N GLY A 64 -14.99 -10.60 13.86
CA GLY A 64 -16.34 -10.09 13.61
C GLY A 64 -17.28 -11.23 13.26
N PRO A 65 -18.39 -10.93 12.55
CA PRO A 65 -19.27 -11.97 12.03
C PRO A 65 -18.50 -12.99 11.20
N CYS A 66 -18.89 -14.27 11.30
CA CYS A 66 -18.32 -15.36 10.53
C CYS A 66 -19.23 -15.64 9.33
N PRO A 67 -18.85 -15.27 8.09
CA PRO A 67 -19.65 -15.61 6.93
C PRO A 67 -19.79 -17.12 6.79
N GLU A 68 -21.03 -17.58 6.74
CA GLU A 68 -21.35 -18.99 6.68
C GLU A 68 -21.09 -19.56 5.27
N HIS A 69 -20.29 -20.61 5.19
CA HIS A 69 -20.06 -21.33 3.94
C HIS A 69 -21.19 -22.31 3.62
N VAL A 70 -21.42 -22.55 2.33
CA VAL A 70 -22.28 -23.65 1.87
C VAL A 70 -21.64 -25.02 2.16
N ALA A 71 -20.29 -25.07 2.10
CA ALA A 71 -19.47 -26.25 2.36
C ALA A 71 -18.34 -25.91 3.37
N ASP A 72 -17.19 -26.54 3.26
CA ASP A 72 -16.09 -26.41 4.23
C ASP A 72 -15.18 -25.16 4.04
N GLY A 73 -15.44 -24.35 3.05
CA GLY A 73 -14.66 -23.13 2.76
C GLY A 73 -13.30 -23.37 2.10
N ASN A 74 -12.94 -24.62 1.83
CA ASN A 74 -11.74 -24.96 1.08
C ASN A 74 -12.04 -25.06 -0.41
N ILE A 75 -11.08 -24.63 -1.24
CA ILE A 75 -11.12 -24.75 -2.70
C ILE A 75 -9.83 -25.39 -3.22
N ILE A 76 -9.85 -25.88 -4.44
CA ILE A 76 -8.60 -26.12 -5.18
C ILE A 76 -7.85 -24.78 -5.26
N SER A 77 -6.54 -24.81 -5.03
CA SER A 77 -5.73 -23.60 -5.00
C SER A 77 -5.95 -22.71 -6.23
N ASP A 78 -6.19 -21.44 -5.97
CA ASP A 78 -6.49 -20.44 -6.98
C ASP A 78 -5.67 -19.17 -6.72
N GLY A 79 -5.58 -18.28 -7.73
CA GLY A 79 -4.83 -17.04 -7.66
C GLY A 79 -5.33 -16.10 -6.56
N ILE A 80 -4.39 -15.44 -5.88
CA ILE A 80 -4.65 -14.41 -4.88
C ILE A 80 -4.04 -13.10 -5.36
N VAL A 81 -4.78 -12.03 -5.22
CA VAL A 81 -4.30 -10.67 -5.44
C VAL A 81 -4.35 -9.89 -4.12
N MET A 82 -3.55 -8.84 -4.01
CA MET A 82 -3.65 -7.91 -2.89
C MET A 82 -5.07 -7.34 -2.79
N GLY A 83 -5.63 -7.33 -1.61
CA GLY A 83 -7.03 -6.95 -1.36
C GLY A 83 -8.03 -8.09 -1.40
N SER A 84 -7.66 -9.30 -1.88
CA SER A 84 -8.53 -10.48 -1.77
C SER A 84 -8.90 -10.74 -0.30
N ILE A 85 -10.17 -11.00 -0.02
CA ILE A 85 -10.66 -11.31 1.33
C ILE A 85 -10.95 -12.80 1.38
N GLN A 86 -10.05 -13.54 1.99
CA GLN A 86 -10.20 -14.98 2.20
C GLN A 86 -10.96 -15.27 3.49
N VAL A 87 -11.82 -16.27 3.44
CA VAL A 87 -12.53 -16.77 4.62
C VAL A 87 -12.14 -18.25 4.81
N PRO A 88 -11.18 -18.55 5.70
CA PRO A 88 -10.84 -19.92 6.07
C PRO A 88 -12.01 -20.62 6.77
N THR A 89 -11.90 -21.94 6.98
CA THR A 89 -12.87 -22.74 7.73
C THR A 89 -13.15 -22.22 9.15
N SER A 90 -12.24 -21.43 9.73
CA SER A 90 -12.48 -20.75 11.00
C SER A 90 -13.56 -19.66 10.92
N GLY A 91 -13.96 -19.25 9.72
CA GLY A 91 -14.96 -18.23 9.48
C GLY A 91 -14.46 -16.76 9.64
N GLN A 92 -13.24 -16.56 10.12
CA GLN A 92 -12.72 -15.20 10.30
C GLN A 92 -12.07 -14.67 9.02
N PRO A 93 -12.51 -13.53 8.46
CA PRO A 93 -11.96 -13.01 7.22
C PRO A 93 -10.50 -12.55 7.38
N ILE A 94 -9.73 -12.71 6.30
CA ILE A 94 -8.36 -12.23 6.19
C ILE A 94 -8.25 -11.40 4.91
N VAL A 95 -7.92 -10.11 5.03
CA VAL A 95 -7.64 -9.27 3.87
C VAL A 95 -6.18 -9.45 3.48
N MET A 96 -5.95 -9.95 2.27
CA MET A 96 -4.61 -10.24 1.77
C MET A 96 -3.88 -8.93 1.42
N MET A 97 -2.67 -8.77 1.97
CA MET A 97 -1.90 -7.54 1.85
C MET A 97 -0.70 -7.69 0.89
N ALA A 98 0.23 -6.73 0.90
CA ALA A 98 1.28 -6.60 -0.11
C ALA A 98 2.24 -7.79 -0.21
N ASP A 99 2.50 -8.50 0.90
CA ASP A 99 3.43 -9.64 0.95
C ASP A 99 2.69 -10.99 0.98
N CYS A 100 1.40 -11.01 0.58
CA CYS A 100 0.63 -12.24 0.55
C CYS A 100 1.17 -13.23 -0.51
N GLN A 101 0.88 -14.50 -0.29
CA GLN A 101 1.13 -15.54 -1.29
C GLN A 101 0.29 -15.31 -2.54
N SER A 102 0.79 -15.72 -3.70
CA SER A 102 0.09 -15.59 -4.98
C SER A 102 -0.95 -16.68 -5.25
N ILE A 103 -0.98 -17.72 -4.44
CA ILE A 103 -1.88 -18.88 -4.58
C ILE A 103 -2.37 -19.29 -3.20
N GLY A 104 -3.65 -19.65 -3.07
CA GLY A 104 -4.23 -20.15 -1.83
C GLY A 104 -5.48 -21.01 -2.04
N GLY A 105 -5.83 -21.78 -1.03
CA GLY A 105 -6.90 -22.77 -1.06
C GLY A 105 -8.14 -22.40 -0.26
N TYR A 106 -8.32 -21.13 0.11
CA TYR A 106 -9.53 -20.65 0.79
C TYR A 106 -10.41 -19.85 -0.14
N THR A 107 -11.72 -19.92 0.10
CA THR A 107 -12.72 -19.14 -0.63
C THR A 107 -12.48 -17.63 -0.48
N LYS A 108 -12.61 -16.89 -1.56
CA LYS A 108 -12.50 -15.44 -1.60
C LYS A 108 -13.89 -14.84 -1.73
N ILE A 109 -14.41 -14.26 -0.62
CA ILE A 109 -15.76 -13.69 -0.56
C ILE A 109 -15.86 -12.37 -1.30
N ALA A 110 -14.80 -11.57 -1.28
CA ALA A 110 -14.75 -10.25 -1.89
C ALA A 110 -13.28 -9.85 -2.20
N THR A 111 -13.12 -8.74 -2.91
CA THR A 111 -11.81 -8.12 -3.12
C THR A 111 -11.94 -6.60 -2.89
N VAL A 112 -11.07 -6.04 -2.06
CA VAL A 112 -10.97 -4.59 -1.81
C VAL A 112 -10.60 -3.88 -3.12
N ILE A 113 -11.31 -2.81 -3.45
CA ILE A 113 -10.97 -2.02 -4.64
C ILE A 113 -9.61 -1.33 -4.47
N THR A 114 -8.91 -1.11 -5.57
CA THR A 114 -7.54 -0.55 -5.54
C THR A 114 -7.47 0.82 -4.86
N ALA A 115 -8.51 1.65 -5.00
CA ALA A 115 -8.58 2.97 -4.39
C ALA A 115 -8.59 2.92 -2.85
N ASP A 116 -9.13 1.84 -2.26
CA ASP A 116 -9.26 1.69 -0.81
C ASP A 116 -8.12 0.88 -0.16
N LEU A 117 -7.23 0.28 -0.95
CA LEU A 117 -6.06 -0.44 -0.42
C LEU A 117 -5.19 0.42 0.52
N PRO A 118 -4.94 1.71 0.24
CA PRO A 118 -4.22 2.57 1.17
C PRO A 118 -4.97 2.79 2.49
N ALA A 119 -6.30 2.86 2.45
CA ALA A 119 -7.12 3.07 3.65
C ALA A 119 -7.05 1.87 4.59
N ILE A 120 -7.16 0.64 4.05
CA ILE A 120 -7.01 -0.57 4.87
C ILE A 120 -5.56 -0.76 5.33
N GLY A 121 -4.57 -0.45 4.49
CA GLY A 121 -3.14 -0.55 4.84
C GLY A 121 -2.70 0.39 5.97
N GLN A 122 -3.51 1.38 6.32
CA GLN A 122 -3.29 2.30 7.44
C GLN A 122 -4.05 1.92 8.70
N CYS A 123 -4.87 0.86 8.66
CA CYS A 123 -5.53 0.34 9.85
C CYS A 123 -4.51 -0.29 10.79
N LYS A 124 -4.78 -0.17 12.09
CA LYS A 124 -4.00 -0.78 13.17
C LYS A 124 -4.89 -1.69 14.01
N ALA A 125 -4.28 -2.51 14.83
CA ALA A 125 -5.00 -3.37 15.76
C ALA A 125 -6.03 -2.58 16.59
N GLY A 126 -7.25 -3.04 16.60
CA GLY A 126 -8.38 -2.40 17.28
C GLY A 126 -9.23 -1.48 16.40
N ASP A 127 -8.75 -1.08 15.23
CA ASP A 127 -9.56 -0.29 14.30
C ASP A 127 -10.73 -1.12 13.76
N GLU A 128 -11.86 -0.46 13.58
CA GLU A 128 -13.08 -1.08 13.05
C GLU A 128 -13.24 -0.76 11.57
N ILE A 129 -13.66 -1.77 10.81
CA ILE A 129 -13.92 -1.66 9.38
C ILE A 129 -15.25 -2.29 9.02
N ARG A 130 -15.86 -1.79 7.96
CA ARG A 130 -17.08 -2.33 7.35
C ARG A 130 -16.88 -2.41 5.84
N PHE A 131 -17.30 -3.51 5.24
CA PHE A 131 -17.21 -3.70 3.80
C PHE A 131 -18.47 -3.20 3.11
N ILE A 132 -18.27 -2.38 2.08
CA ILE A 132 -19.34 -1.79 1.27
C ILE A 132 -19.28 -2.41 -0.12
N PRO A 133 -20.30 -3.16 -0.54
CA PRO A 133 -20.31 -3.75 -1.88
C PRO A 133 -20.45 -2.67 -2.95
N VAL A 134 -19.62 -2.76 -3.99
CA VAL A 134 -19.70 -1.93 -5.20
C VAL A 134 -19.63 -2.81 -6.43
N ASP A 135 -20.20 -2.34 -7.53
CA ASP A 135 -20.04 -3.00 -8.82
C ASP A 135 -18.70 -2.68 -9.48
N ILE A 136 -18.36 -3.42 -10.55
CA ILE A 136 -17.10 -3.25 -11.27
C ILE A 136 -16.98 -1.84 -11.89
N MET A 137 -18.07 -1.26 -12.36
CA MET A 137 -18.04 0.08 -12.96
C MET A 137 -17.76 1.15 -11.91
N GLN A 138 -18.36 1.02 -10.73
CA GLN A 138 -18.09 1.89 -9.58
C GLN A 138 -16.64 1.76 -9.11
N ALA A 139 -16.11 0.53 -9.04
CA ALA A 139 -14.73 0.27 -8.67
C ALA A 139 -13.74 0.87 -9.68
N GLN A 140 -14.03 0.77 -10.99
CA GLN A 140 -13.21 1.38 -12.05
C GLN A 140 -13.26 2.91 -12.00
N GLN A 141 -14.43 3.49 -11.73
CA GLN A 141 -14.56 4.93 -11.57
C GLN A 141 -13.77 5.43 -10.36
N ALA A 142 -13.89 4.76 -9.22
CA ALA A 142 -13.13 5.08 -8.00
C ALA A 142 -11.62 5.01 -8.26
N TYR A 143 -11.15 4.00 -9.02
CA TYR A 143 -9.74 3.89 -9.41
C TYR A 143 -9.30 5.07 -10.29
N ALA A 144 -10.11 5.46 -11.29
CA ALA A 144 -9.79 6.58 -12.16
C ALA A 144 -9.71 7.91 -11.38
N ASP A 145 -10.61 8.11 -10.42
CA ASP A 145 -10.64 9.31 -9.58
C ASP A 145 -9.42 9.34 -8.63
N TYR A 146 -9.09 8.21 -7.98
CA TYR A 146 -7.90 8.06 -7.17
C TYR A 146 -6.62 8.39 -7.96
N TYR A 147 -6.50 7.84 -9.18
CA TYR A 147 -5.33 8.09 -10.02
C TYR A 147 -5.22 9.56 -10.43
N ARG A 148 -6.34 10.19 -10.74
CA ARG A 148 -6.39 11.64 -11.08
C ARG A 148 -5.98 12.51 -9.89
N GLU A 149 -6.42 12.16 -8.70
CA GLU A 149 -6.03 12.84 -7.47
C GLU A 149 -4.52 12.73 -7.21
N MET A 150 -3.96 11.53 -7.36
CA MET A 150 -2.51 11.30 -7.22
C MET A 150 -1.69 12.12 -8.21
N GLU A 151 -2.12 12.21 -9.48
CA GLU A 151 -1.45 13.04 -10.49
C GLU A 151 -1.55 14.54 -10.16
N MET A 152 -2.70 15.00 -9.67
CA MET A 152 -2.84 16.39 -9.20
C MET A 152 -1.93 16.69 -7.99
N LEU A 153 -1.82 15.76 -7.04
CA LEU A 153 -0.91 15.91 -5.91
C LEU A 153 0.55 15.95 -6.38
N LYS A 154 0.94 15.06 -7.26
CA LYS A 154 2.28 15.03 -7.87
C LYS A 154 2.63 16.37 -8.53
N ALA A 155 1.75 16.89 -9.37
CA ALA A 155 1.95 18.20 -10.02
C ALA A 155 2.10 19.34 -9.02
N LYS A 156 1.33 19.33 -7.92
CA LYS A 156 1.47 20.32 -6.84
C LYS A 156 2.84 20.24 -6.16
N PHE A 157 3.36 19.03 -5.93
CA PHE A 157 4.70 18.86 -5.34
C PHE A 157 5.82 19.32 -6.28
N GLU A 158 5.74 19.01 -7.57
CA GLU A 158 6.70 19.43 -8.59
C GLU A 158 6.77 20.95 -8.69
N THR A 159 5.60 21.62 -8.78
CA THR A 159 5.51 23.09 -8.84
C THR A 159 6.09 23.75 -7.59
N THR A 160 5.90 23.16 -6.42
CA THR A 160 6.40 23.72 -5.16
C THR A 160 7.88 23.41 -4.93
N GLY A 161 8.36 22.25 -5.38
CA GLY A 161 9.79 21.92 -5.37
C GLY A 161 10.61 22.88 -6.22
N ALA A 162 10.10 23.26 -7.40
CA ALA A 162 10.71 24.25 -8.26
C ALA A 162 10.76 25.64 -7.60
N ALA A 163 9.68 26.05 -6.90
CA ALA A 163 9.64 27.31 -6.17
C ALA A 163 10.59 27.31 -4.96
N ALA A 164 10.77 26.17 -4.28
CA ALA A 164 11.70 26.05 -3.15
C ALA A 164 13.17 26.06 -3.60
N SER A 165 13.49 25.57 -4.80
CA SER A 165 14.86 25.63 -5.34
C SER A 165 15.27 27.02 -5.82
N SER A 166 14.31 27.90 -6.09
CA SER A 166 14.54 29.32 -6.45
C SER A 166 14.55 30.26 -5.24
N ALA A 167 14.22 29.77 -4.04
CA ALA A 167 14.35 30.56 -2.81
C ALA A 167 15.84 30.71 -2.47
N GLN A 168 16.40 31.89 -2.71
CA GLN A 168 17.73 32.25 -2.24
C GLN A 168 17.85 31.97 -0.75
N ILE A 169 18.86 31.20 -0.37
CA ILE A 169 19.25 31.02 1.03
C ILE A 169 19.74 32.37 1.52
N VAL A 170 18.89 33.14 2.16
CA VAL A 170 19.29 34.35 2.84
C VAL A 170 19.98 33.92 4.13
N SER A 171 21.31 33.91 4.13
CA SER A 171 22.09 33.67 5.33
C SER A 171 21.87 34.84 6.29
N GLY A 172 21.09 34.61 7.36
CA GLY A 172 20.98 35.53 8.47
C GLY A 172 22.30 35.58 9.21
N LYS A 173 22.86 36.81 9.44
CA LYS A 173 24.00 37.00 10.32
C LYS A 173 23.67 36.40 11.70
N GLY A 174 24.32 35.30 12.09
CA GLY A 174 24.26 34.74 13.43
C GLY A 174 23.97 33.27 13.57
N GLY A 175 23.69 32.53 12.49
CA GLY A 175 23.49 31.09 12.54
C GLY A 175 24.77 30.34 12.16
N ARG A 176 25.24 29.40 13.01
CA ARG A 176 26.30 28.49 12.64
C ARG A 176 25.81 27.59 11.50
N ASP A 177 26.55 27.60 10.40
CA ASP A 177 26.33 26.74 9.25
C ASP A 177 26.47 25.29 9.68
N PHE A 178 25.39 24.55 9.72
CA PHE A 178 25.38 23.13 10.13
C PHE A 178 25.95 22.22 9.02
N LEU A 179 26.32 22.78 7.86
CA LEU A 179 26.92 22.06 6.74
C LEU A 179 28.36 22.42 6.46
N SER A 180 28.93 23.40 7.16
CA SER A 180 30.37 23.67 7.19
C SER A 180 30.93 23.03 8.45
N GLY A 181 31.08 21.72 8.45
CA GLY A 181 31.94 21.04 9.40
C GLY A 181 33.37 21.50 9.11
N GLU A 182 33.89 22.40 9.93
CA GLU A 182 35.34 22.55 10.07
C GLU A 182 35.88 21.24 10.67
N GLY A 183 36.19 20.31 9.80
CA GLY A 183 36.98 19.12 10.08
C GLY A 183 38.32 19.29 9.43
N GLY A 184 39.35 19.34 10.24
CA GLY A 184 40.73 19.62 9.95
C GLY A 184 41.28 19.02 8.68
N GLY A 185 42.11 19.80 8.03
CA GLY A 185 42.81 19.46 6.83
C GLY A 185 43.69 18.21 6.98
N THR A 186 43.56 17.36 5.99
CA THR A 186 44.66 16.47 5.57
C THR A 186 44.75 16.57 4.07
N GLN A 187 45.78 17.28 3.60
CA GLN A 187 46.20 17.24 2.21
C GLN A 187 46.59 15.81 1.89
N LEU A 188 45.93 15.16 0.97
CA LEU A 188 46.45 13.97 0.29
C LEU A 188 46.68 14.32 -1.17
N GLY A 189 47.94 14.11 -1.52
CA GLY A 189 48.55 14.48 -2.78
C GLY A 189 47.91 13.88 -4.00
N SER A 190 48.02 14.66 -5.07
CA SER A 190 47.88 14.26 -6.45
C SER A 190 48.76 13.04 -6.77
N HIS A 191 48.18 11.95 -7.25
CA HIS A 191 48.64 11.12 -8.37
C HIS A 191 47.84 9.83 -8.40
N GLY A 192 47.21 9.55 -9.50
CA GLY A 192 46.54 8.27 -9.77
C GLY A 192 45.66 8.34 -11.00
N GLN A 193 46.30 8.32 -12.17
CA GLN A 193 45.61 7.99 -13.42
C GLN A 193 45.02 6.60 -13.32
N LEU A 194 43.72 6.48 -13.57
CA LEU A 194 43.04 5.20 -13.75
C LEU A 194 42.78 4.99 -15.24
N GLU A 195 43.56 4.07 -15.80
CA GLU A 195 43.36 3.53 -17.13
C GLU A 195 42.04 2.82 -17.28
N ARG A 196 41.37 3.12 -18.38
CA ARG A 196 40.19 2.37 -18.85
C ARG A 196 40.66 1.04 -19.44
N SER A 197 40.32 -0.07 -18.84
CA SER A 197 40.36 -1.37 -19.48
C SER A 197 39.03 -1.68 -20.14
N GLN A 198 39.04 -1.80 -21.45
CA GLN A 198 37.96 -2.35 -22.26
C GLN A 198 37.93 -3.87 -22.07
N GLY A 199 36.81 -4.39 -21.54
CA GLY A 199 36.50 -5.82 -21.48
C GLY A 199 35.55 -6.20 -22.61
N LYS A 200 36.05 -7.04 -23.51
CA LYS A 200 35.35 -7.63 -24.65
C LYS A 200 34.19 -8.51 -24.23
N THR A 201 33.04 -8.28 -24.86
CA THR A 201 31.88 -9.20 -24.97
C THR A 201 32.29 -10.46 -25.74
N VAL A 202 32.04 -11.62 -25.15
CA VAL A 202 31.97 -12.91 -25.85
C VAL A 202 30.53 -13.42 -25.74
N MET A 203 29.90 -13.51 -26.90
CA MET A 203 28.66 -14.30 -27.07
C MET A 203 29.06 -15.75 -27.29
N GLU A 204 28.44 -16.66 -26.56
CA GLU A 204 28.41 -18.07 -26.94
C GLU A 204 27.04 -18.71 -26.69
N ASN A 205 26.48 -19.09 -27.77
CA ASN A 205 25.54 -20.12 -28.20
C ASN A 205 24.80 -20.97 -27.17
N SER A 206 23.46 -20.98 -27.34
CA SER A 206 22.56 -22.04 -26.91
C SER A 206 22.74 -23.36 -27.66
N PRO A 207 22.42 -24.50 -27.07
CA PRO A 207 21.94 -25.64 -27.84
C PRO A 207 20.45 -25.90 -27.60
N GLU A 208 19.75 -26.15 -28.71
CA GLU A 208 18.44 -26.77 -28.81
C GLU A 208 18.44 -28.16 -28.16
N ILE A 209 17.33 -28.50 -27.50
CA ILE A 209 17.00 -29.87 -27.12
C ILE A 209 15.63 -30.23 -27.70
N GLN A 210 15.63 -31.32 -28.41
CA GLN A 210 14.49 -32.02 -28.98
C GLN A 210 13.47 -32.47 -27.93
#